data_d2660e80a9f96a8d5b381ae2046300df
#
_entry.id   d2660e80a9f96a8d5b381ae2046300df
#
_cell.length_a   1.000
_cell.length_b   1.000
_cell.length_c   1.000
_cell.angle_alpha   90.00
_cell.angle_beta   90.00
_cell.angle_gamma   90.00
#
_symmetry.space_group_name_H-M   'P 1'
#
loop_
_entity.id
_entity.type
_entity.pdbx_description
1 polymer ?
#
loop_
_entity_poly.entity_id
_entity_poly.type
_entity_poly.pdbx_seq_one_letter_code
_entity_poly.pdbx_strand_id
1 'polypeptide(L)'
;MRLNFINKKLKYLSKSIKESFDINEINKIAKDKKFIQRQSSIIAKDFLRFNMSYGSDICTSPLSQLVSKYDMLFSKQLSKQSLDKSFNKHSVEFMKEIFVKFLYSQSNTLTNLECTLRTYFDRVIINDSTSFILTKEFKKKFSGFGGYGSPSSIKIQLQYESLTGSFMNIYIFF
;
A
#
# COMPACT_ATOMS: atom_id res chain seq x y z
N MET A 1 18.77 2.56 27.55
CA MET A 1 18.73 1.29 26.82
C MET A 1 17.55 1.16 25.82
N ARG A 2 16.31 1.45 26.19
CA ARG A 2 15.13 1.38 25.29
C ARG A 2 15.20 2.28 24.03
N LEU A 3 15.64 3.53 24.15
CA LEU A 3 15.74 4.47 23.01
C LEU A 3 16.72 3.99 21.92
N ASN A 4 17.86 3.44 22.29
CA ASN A 4 18.84 2.91 21.33
C ASN A 4 18.31 1.70 20.56
N PHE A 5 17.49 0.89 21.19
CA PHE A 5 16.87 -0.27 20.57
C PHE A 5 15.79 0.15 19.54
N ILE A 6 14.95 1.13 19.88
CA ILE A 6 13.93 1.70 18.97
C ILE A 6 14.60 2.35 17.75
N ASN A 7 15.65 3.14 17.97
CA ASN A 7 16.40 3.78 16.89
C ASN A 7 17.07 2.77 15.94
N LYS A 8 17.56 1.66 16.47
CA LYS A 8 18.14 0.57 15.66
C LYS A 8 17.07 -0.09 14.80
N LYS A 9 15.90 -0.40 15.37
CA LYS A 9 14.77 -0.97 14.62
C LYS A 9 14.25 -0.04 13.53
N LEU A 10 14.10 1.26 13.82
CA LEU A 10 13.68 2.26 12.83
C LEU A 10 14.70 2.39 11.69
N LYS A 11 16.01 2.29 11.98
CA LYS A 11 17.05 2.25 10.94
C LYS A 11 16.94 1.01 10.06
N TYR A 12 16.72 -0.17 10.65
CA TYR A 12 16.53 -1.40 9.89
C TYR A 12 15.28 -1.32 9.02
N LEU A 13 14.16 -0.87 9.57
CA LEU A 13 12.92 -0.68 8.79
C LEU A 13 13.11 0.31 7.64
N SER A 14 13.74 1.45 7.92
CA SER A 14 14.06 2.45 6.90
C SER A 14 14.98 1.90 5.80
N LYS A 15 15.96 1.08 6.16
CA LYS A 15 16.85 0.41 5.21
C LYS A 15 16.09 -0.59 4.36
N SER A 16 15.30 -1.46 4.97
CA SER A 16 14.48 -2.46 4.27
C SER A 16 13.48 -1.82 3.32
N ILE A 17 12.81 -0.73 3.74
CA ILE A 17 11.93 0.05 2.88
C ILE A 17 12.70 0.63 1.68
N LYS A 18 13.88 1.21 1.90
CA LYS A 18 14.70 1.76 0.82
C LYS A 18 15.16 0.69 -0.18
N GLU A 19 15.56 -0.47 0.31
CA GLU A 19 15.98 -1.61 -0.51
C GLU A 19 14.79 -2.19 -1.31
N SER A 20 13.60 -2.26 -0.70
CA SER A 20 12.37 -2.71 -1.37
C SER A 20 11.85 -1.72 -2.41
N PHE A 21 12.29 -0.46 -2.35
CA PHE A 21 11.91 0.61 -3.27
C PHE A 21 13.08 1.06 -4.14
N ASP A 22 14.00 0.15 -4.50
CA ASP A 22 15.03 0.46 -5.50
C ASP A 22 14.38 0.90 -6.82
N ILE A 23 14.90 2.01 -7.36
CA ILE A 23 14.32 2.68 -8.52
C ILE A 23 14.34 1.79 -9.77
N ASN A 24 15.41 1.00 -9.93
CA ASN A 24 15.57 0.13 -11.09
C ASN A 24 14.55 -1.00 -11.04
N GLU A 25 14.30 -1.52 -9.86
CA GLU A 25 13.34 -2.58 -9.62
C GLU A 25 11.90 -2.10 -9.78
N ILE A 26 11.55 -0.93 -9.23
CA ILE A 26 10.24 -0.31 -9.46
C ILE A 26 9.99 -0.12 -10.96
N ASN A 27 10.97 0.39 -11.70
CA ASN A 27 10.86 0.59 -13.14
C ASN A 27 10.75 -0.74 -13.90
N LYS A 28 11.45 -1.79 -13.47
CA LYS A 28 11.34 -3.13 -14.03
C LYS A 28 9.92 -3.66 -13.87
N ILE A 29 9.38 -3.66 -12.64
CA ILE A 29 8.00 -4.10 -12.36
C ILE A 29 6.99 -3.30 -13.17
N ALA A 30 7.16 -1.97 -13.28
CA ALA A 30 6.26 -1.12 -14.06
C ALA A 30 6.25 -1.46 -15.54
N LYS A 31 7.38 -1.86 -16.12
CA LYS A 31 7.49 -2.34 -17.50
C LYS A 31 6.88 -3.72 -17.66
N ASP A 32 7.18 -4.66 -16.77
CA ASP A 32 6.68 -6.04 -16.80
C ASP A 32 5.14 -6.08 -16.69
N LYS A 33 4.56 -5.21 -15.87
CA LYS A 33 3.10 -5.06 -15.75
C LYS A 33 2.49 -4.14 -16.81
N LYS A 34 3.27 -3.65 -17.77
CA LYS A 34 2.83 -2.74 -18.86
C LYS A 34 2.23 -1.43 -18.36
N PHE A 35 2.55 -1.02 -17.13
CA PHE A 35 2.12 0.26 -16.58
C PHE A 35 2.84 1.43 -17.27
N ILE A 36 4.12 1.28 -17.52
CA ILE A 36 4.90 2.23 -18.31
C ILE A 36 5.40 1.53 -19.58
N GLN A 37 4.80 1.89 -20.72
CA GLN A 37 5.16 1.35 -22.03
C GLN A 37 5.98 2.32 -22.87
N ARG A 38 5.84 3.62 -22.61
CA ARG A 38 6.48 4.72 -23.33
C ARG A 38 6.97 5.78 -22.35
N GLN A 39 7.76 6.71 -22.82
CA GLN A 39 8.11 7.88 -22.04
C GLN A 39 6.82 8.65 -21.67
N SER A 40 6.57 8.78 -20.39
CA SER A 40 5.35 9.39 -19.83
C SER A 40 5.73 10.51 -18.87
N SER A 41 4.86 11.50 -18.72
CA SER A 41 4.98 12.54 -17.70
C SER A 41 4.89 11.96 -16.28
N ILE A 42 4.22 10.81 -16.12
CA ILE A 42 4.13 10.08 -14.86
C ILE A 42 5.13 8.93 -14.89
N ILE A 43 6.09 8.96 -13.99
CA ILE A 43 7.05 7.86 -13.78
C ILE A 43 6.56 6.94 -12.66
N ALA A 44 6.96 5.67 -12.71
CA ALA A 44 6.50 4.64 -11.76
C ALA A 44 6.73 5.00 -10.29
N LYS A 45 7.91 5.54 -9.97
CA LYS A 45 8.26 5.99 -8.63
C LYS A 45 7.35 7.11 -8.13
N ASP A 46 7.08 8.11 -8.98
CA ASP A 46 6.23 9.25 -8.58
C ASP A 46 4.78 8.79 -8.39
N PHE A 47 4.28 7.91 -9.27
CA PHE A 47 2.96 7.31 -9.13
C PHE A 47 2.83 6.52 -7.83
N LEU A 48 3.80 5.67 -7.51
CA LEU A 48 3.84 4.91 -6.26
C LEU A 48 3.84 5.86 -5.05
N ARG A 49 4.74 6.85 -5.04
CA ARG A 49 4.85 7.82 -3.95
C ARG A 49 3.57 8.64 -3.79
N PHE A 50 2.94 9.04 -4.89
CA PHE A 50 1.67 9.76 -4.87
C PHE A 50 0.56 8.95 -4.20
N ASN A 51 0.39 7.67 -4.60
CA ASN A 51 -0.61 6.78 -4.01
C ASN A 51 -0.34 6.52 -2.52
N MET A 52 0.91 6.34 -2.11
CA MET A 52 1.27 6.14 -0.71
C MET A 52 1.05 7.41 0.15
N SER A 53 1.25 8.59 -0.43
CA SER A 53 1.11 9.86 0.31
C SER A 53 -0.34 10.28 0.51
N TYR A 54 -1.22 9.93 -0.41
CA TYR A 54 -2.61 10.41 -0.39
C TYR A 54 -3.66 9.31 -0.19
N GLY A 55 -3.29 8.04 -0.24
CA GLY A 55 -4.10 6.89 0.17
C GLY A 55 -5.60 7.02 -0.14
N SER A 56 -6.42 7.12 0.89
CA SER A 56 -7.88 7.26 0.78
C SER A 56 -8.34 8.53 0.06
N ASP A 57 -7.56 9.62 0.10
CA ASP A 57 -7.90 10.88 -0.56
C ASP A 57 -7.99 10.73 -2.07
N ILE A 58 -7.26 9.77 -2.66
CA ILE A 58 -7.28 9.50 -4.10
C ILE A 58 -8.69 9.11 -4.56
N CYS A 59 -9.41 8.35 -3.75
CA CYS A 59 -10.76 7.89 -4.08
C CYS A 59 -11.85 8.94 -3.80
N THR A 60 -11.57 9.94 -2.98
CA THR A 60 -12.57 10.89 -2.50
C THR A 60 -12.37 12.30 -3.05
N SER A 61 -11.15 12.65 -3.47
CA SER A 61 -10.83 13.99 -3.97
C SER A 61 -11.15 14.15 -5.45
N PRO A 62 -11.66 15.33 -5.88
CA PRO A 62 -11.80 15.66 -7.30
C PRO A 62 -10.46 15.61 -8.03
N LEU A 63 -10.48 15.20 -9.29
CA LEU A 63 -9.28 15.05 -10.13
C LEU A 63 -8.44 16.34 -10.22
N SER A 64 -9.09 17.52 -10.18
CA SER A 64 -8.39 18.80 -10.14
C SER A 64 -7.53 18.98 -8.90
N GLN A 65 -8.03 18.57 -7.73
CA GLN A 65 -7.26 18.62 -6.49
C GLN A 65 -6.12 17.60 -6.49
N LEU A 66 -6.35 16.41 -7.06
CA LEU A 66 -5.32 15.39 -7.19
C LEU A 66 -4.15 15.86 -8.07
N VAL A 67 -4.45 16.55 -9.17
CA VAL A 67 -3.41 17.16 -10.03
C VAL A 67 -2.63 18.22 -9.27
N SER A 68 -3.29 19.12 -8.51
CA SER A 68 -2.60 20.12 -7.69
C SER A 68 -1.72 19.47 -6.61
N LYS A 69 -2.21 18.40 -5.95
CA LYS A 69 -1.42 17.63 -4.98
C LYS A 69 -0.20 16.97 -5.64
N TYR A 70 -0.36 16.45 -6.86
CA TYR A 70 0.74 15.86 -7.62
C TYR A 70 1.81 16.90 -7.97
N ASP A 71 1.38 18.06 -8.44
CA ASP A 71 2.27 19.18 -8.78
C ASP A 71 3.06 19.67 -7.56
N MET A 72 2.39 19.82 -6.42
CA MET A 72 3.04 20.17 -5.14
C MET A 72 4.12 19.15 -4.71
N LEU A 73 3.88 17.84 -4.92
CA LEU A 73 4.83 16.80 -4.51
C LEU A 73 6.05 16.69 -5.41
N PHE A 74 5.88 16.90 -6.72
CA PHE A 74 6.90 16.55 -7.72
C PHE A 74 7.37 17.76 -8.52
N SER A 75 6.77 18.94 -8.33
CA SER A 75 7.03 20.16 -9.12
C SER A 75 6.91 19.90 -10.63
N LYS A 76 5.88 19.11 -11.00
CA LYS A 76 5.62 18.69 -12.38
C LYS A 76 4.18 18.97 -12.75
N GLN A 77 3.97 19.84 -13.72
CA GLN A 77 2.64 20.07 -14.24
C GLN A 77 2.09 18.84 -14.97
N LEU A 78 0.95 18.38 -14.51
CA LEU A 78 0.26 17.24 -15.07
C LEU A 78 -1.14 17.63 -15.54
N SER A 79 -1.57 17.15 -16.70
CA SER A 79 -2.97 17.33 -17.11
C SER A 79 -3.88 16.36 -16.34
N LYS A 80 -5.14 16.79 -16.12
CA LYS A 80 -6.18 15.94 -15.51
C LYS A 80 -6.32 14.61 -16.25
N GLN A 81 -6.32 14.67 -17.60
CA GLN A 81 -6.44 13.48 -18.43
C GLN A 81 -5.23 12.54 -18.30
N SER A 82 -4.01 13.06 -18.11
CA SER A 82 -2.82 12.23 -17.90
C SER A 82 -2.89 11.49 -16.56
N LEU A 83 -3.33 12.18 -15.51
CA LEU A 83 -3.50 11.54 -14.20
C LEU A 83 -4.64 10.51 -14.24
N ASP A 84 -5.78 10.84 -14.83
CA ASP A 84 -6.92 9.93 -14.96
C ASP A 84 -6.53 8.66 -15.72
N LYS A 85 -5.88 8.77 -16.87
CA LYS A 85 -5.40 7.64 -17.66
C LYS A 85 -4.38 6.76 -16.92
N SER A 86 -3.69 7.28 -15.91
CA SER A 86 -2.76 6.49 -15.12
C SER A 86 -3.46 5.52 -14.17
N PHE A 87 -4.72 5.78 -13.81
CA PHE A 87 -5.55 4.88 -13.01
C PHE A 87 -6.25 3.85 -13.92
N ASN A 88 -5.56 2.77 -14.21
CA ASN A 88 -6.04 1.70 -15.10
C ASN A 88 -5.68 0.31 -14.57
N LYS A 89 -6.09 -0.76 -15.27
CA LYS A 89 -5.79 -2.13 -14.84
C LYS A 89 -4.30 -2.42 -14.68
N HIS A 90 -3.44 -1.81 -15.49
CA HIS A 90 -2.00 -2.02 -15.42
C HIS A 90 -1.38 -1.36 -14.19
N SER A 91 -1.90 -0.20 -13.78
CA SER A 91 -1.49 0.45 -12.52
C SER A 91 -1.91 -0.38 -11.30
N VAL A 92 -3.07 -1.03 -11.35
CA VAL A 92 -3.52 -1.94 -10.29
C VAL A 92 -2.58 -3.15 -10.19
N GLU A 93 -2.24 -3.79 -11.29
CA GLU A 93 -1.31 -4.93 -11.30
C GLU A 93 0.11 -4.53 -10.87
N PHE A 94 0.56 -3.35 -11.27
CA PHE A 94 1.81 -2.78 -10.79
C PHE A 94 1.81 -2.58 -9.27
N MET A 95 0.77 -1.94 -8.73
CA MET A 95 0.64 -1.71 -7.28
C MET A 95 0.53 -3.01 -6.48
N LYS A 96 -0.19 -4.01 -6.99
CA LYS A 96 -0.26 -5.34 -6.37
C LYS A 96 1.11 -5.99 -6.25
N GLU A 97 1.91 -5.98 -7.32
CA GLU A 97 3.24 -6.58 -7.32
C GLU A 97 4.18 -5.89 -6.33
N ILE A 98 4.17 -4.55 -6.30
CA ILE A 98 4.92 -3.75 -5.32
C ILE A 98 4.49 -4.12 -3.90
N PHE A 99 3.19 -4.23 -3.65
CA PHE A 99 2.64 -4.57 -2.33
C PHE A 99 3.05 -5.97 -1.88
N VAL A 100 2.91 -6.98 -2.75
CA VAL A 100 3.33 -8.36 -2.48
C VAL A 100 4.82 -8.40 -2.14
N LYS A 101 5.65 -7.74 -2.94
CA LYS A 101 7.08 -7.65 -2.69
C LYS A 101 7.41 -7.00 -1.35
N PHE A 102 6.72 -5.93 -1.00
CA PHE A 102 6.88 -5.26 0.28
C PHE A 102 6.52 -6.18 1.46
N LEU A 103 5.45 -6.97 1.34
CA LEU A 103 5.08 -7.96 2.35
C LEU A 103 6.18 -9.02 2.54
N TYR A 104 6.72 -9.58 1.45
CA TYR A 104 7.81 -10.54 1.52
C TYR A 104 9.09 -9.96 2.13
N SER A 105 9.42 -8.71 1.84
CA SER A 105 10.61 -8.07 2.42
C SER A 105 10.49 -7.84 3.93
N GLN A 106 9.29 -7.60 4.43
CA GLN A 106 9.04 -7.46 5.87
C GLN A 106 9.25 -8.76 6.63
N SER A 107 8.81 -9.89 6.08
CA SER A 107 8.91 -11.19 6.75
C SER A 107 10.37 -11.59 7.04
N ASN A 108 11.30 -11.20 6.18
CA ASN A 108 12.73 -11.49 6.35
C ASN A 108 13.43 -10.57 7.36
N THR A 109 12.85 -9.42 7.69
CA THR A 109 13.50 -8.41 8.55
C THR A 109 13.15 -8.59 10.03
N LEU A 110 12.05 -9.26 10.34
CA LEU A 110 11.48 -9.34 11.69
C LEU A 110 11.74 -10.65 12.43
N THR A 111 12.46 -11.61 11.83
CA THR A 111 12.75 -12.93 12.41
C THR A 111 13.58 -12.92 13.70
N ASN A 112 14.12 -11.78 14.11
CA ASN A 112 14.98 -11.63 15.30
C ASN A 112 14.34 -10.82 16.43
N LEU A 113 13.01 -10.79 16.52
CA LEU A 113 12.35 -10.21 17.69
C LEU A 113 12.45 -11.18 18.87
N GLU A 114 13.31 -10.88 19.83
CA GLU A 114 13.25 -11.47 21.17
C GLU A 114 11.89 -11.09 21.77
N CYS A 115 10.96 -12.03 21.72
CA CYS A 115 9.64 -11.85 22.28
C CYS A 115 9.50 -12.77 23.47
N THR A 116 9.23 -12.19 24.64
CA THR A 116 8.92 -12.95 25.87
C THR A 116 7.75 -13.91 25.67
N LEU A 117 6.89 -13.63 24.69
CA LEU A 117 5.75 -14.50 24.36
C LEU A 117 6.17 -15.85 23.82
N ARG A 118 7.36 -15.99 23.20
CA ARG A 118 7.89 -17.29 22.72
C ARG A 118 8.10 -18.31 23.84
N THR A 119 8.26 -17.84 25.07
CA THR A 119 8.39 -18.74 26.24
C THR A 119 7.08 -19.42 26.57
N TYR A 120 5.96 -18.83 26.22
CA TYR A 120 4.62 -19.30 26.60
C TYR A 120 3.79 -19.79 25.41
N PHE A 121 4.09 -19.35 24.19
CA PHE A 121 3.30 -19.62 23.01
C PHE A 121 4.17 -19.97 21.82
N ASP A 122 3.83 -21.02 21.10
CA ASP A 122 4.48 -21.38 19.84
C ASP A 122 4.08 -20.43 18.71
N ARG A 123 2.90 -19.84 18.81
CA ARG A 123 2.33 -18.95 17.79
C ARG A 123 1.35 -17.94 18.37
N VAL A 124 1.45 -16.70 17.95
CA VAL A 124 0.50 -15.63 18.32
C VAL A 124 0.00 -14.93 17.05
N ILE A 125 -1.28 -15.14 16.73
CA ILE A 125 -1.91 -14.53 15.53
C ILE A 125 -2.78 -13.37 15.97
N ILE A 126 -2.52 -12.20 15.38
CA ILE A 126 -3.34 -11.01 15.52
C ILE A 126 -4.20 -10.89 14.26
N ASN A 127 -5.52 -10.86 14.43
CA ASN A 127 -6.47 -10.57 13.37
C ASN A 127 -6.96 -9.13 13.53
N ASP A 128 -6.78 -8.31 12.52
CA ASP A 128 -7.30 -6.95 12.46
C ASP A 128 -8.06 -6.73 11.16
N SER A 129 -9.02 -5.82 11.19
CA SER A 129 -9.81 -5.50 10.00
C SER A 129 -10.08 -4.00 9.91
N THR A 130 -9.96 -3.48 8.70
CA THR A 130 -10.33 -2.11 8.36
C THR A 130 -11.34 -2.09 7.23
N SER A 131 -12.22 -1.10 7.22
CA SER A 131 -13.26 -0.95 6.20
C SER A 131 -13.11 0.40 5.50
N PHE A 132 -13.27 0.39 4.19
CA PHE A 132 -13.25 1.58 3.33
C PHE A 132 -14.64 1.78 2.75
N ILE A 133 -15.21 2.96 2.98
CA ILE A 133 -16.49 3.35 2.40
C ILE A 133 -16.25 3.71 0.93
N LEU A 134 -17.10 3.18 0.06
CA LEU A 134 -17.14 3.51 -1.35
C LEU A 134 -18.34 4.41 -1.66
N THR A 135 -18.31 5.07 -2.81
CA THR A 135 -19.45 5.85 -3.28
C THR A 135 -20.65 4.95 -3.60
N LYS A 136 -21.86 5.50 -3.52
CA LYS A 136 -23.12 4.76 -3.72
C LYS A 136 -23.23 4.07 -5.08
N GLU A 137 -22.53 4.58 -6.09
CA GLU A 137 -22.50 4.02 -7.43
C GLU A 137 -21.96 2.59 -7.47
N PHE A 138 -21.07 2.26 -6.52
CA PHE A 138 -20.49 0.93 -6.41
C PHE A 138 -21.35 -0.09 -5.67
N LYS A 139 -22.53 0.31 -5.14
CA LYS A 139 -23.39 -0.56 -4.33
C LYS A 139 -23.75 -1.88 -5.00
N LYS A 140 -23.94 -1.88 -6.35
CA LYS A 140 -24.26 -3.11 -7.09
C LYS A 140 -23.14 -4.14 -7.09
N LYS A 141 -21.90 -3.69 -6.99
CA LYS A 141 -20.70 -4.54 -7.05
C LYS A 141 -20.09 -4.81 -5.68
N PHE A 142 -20.21 -3.86 -4.78
CA PHE A 142 -19.64 -3.89 -3.44
C PHE A 142 -20.75 -3.51 -2.45
N SER A 143 -21.48 -4.51 -1.99
CA SER A 143 -22.53 -4.28 -0.97
C SER A 143 -21.90 -3.92 0.36
N GLY A 144 -22.47 -2.92 1.05
CA GLY A 144 -22.00 -2.57 2.38
C GLY A 144 -22.28 -3.67 3.41
N PHE A 145 -21.52 -3.71 4.49
CA PHE A 145 -21.65 -4.70 5.58
C PHE A 145 -22.81 -4.41 6.55
N GLY A 146 -23.73 -3.56 6.18
CA GLY A 146 -24.85 -3.14 7.02
C GLY A 146 -24.47 -1.99 7.97
N GLY A 147 -25.48 -1.18 8.32
CA GLY A 147 -25.32 0.01 9.14
C GLY A 147 -25.72 1.28 8.42
N TYR A 148 -26.07 2.30 9.19
CA TYR A 148 -26.74 3.51 8.69
C TYR A 148 -25.89 4.39 7.76
N GLY A 149 -24.58 4.13 7.59
CA GLY A 149 -23.66 5.03 6.91
C GLY A 149 -22.93 4.50 5.69
N SER A 150 -23.03 3.22 5.36
CA SER A 150 -22.19 2.64 4.32
C SER A 150 -22.96 1.77 3.32
N PRO A 151 -23.57 2.39 2.29
CA PRO A 151 -24.29 1.63 1.26
C PRO A 151 -23.35 0.80 0.38
N SER A 152 -22.06 1.08 0.39
CA SER A 152 -21.02 0.36 -0.35
C SER A 152 -19.70 0.44 0.40
N SER A 153 -19.03 -0.69 0.61
CA SER A 153 -17.76 -0.72 1.33
C SER A 153 -16.94 -1.96 0.96
N ILE A 154 -15.63 -1.85 1.18
CA ILE A 154 -14.68 -2.95 1.12
C ILE A 154 -14.10 -3.13 2.51
N LYS A 155 -14.05 -4.38 3.00
CA LYS A 155 -13.39 -4.74 4.25
C LYS A 155 -12.12 -5.51 3.95
N ILE A 156 -11.01 -5.05 4.50
CA ILE A 156 -9.72 -5.75 4.45
C ILE A 156 -9.45 -6.33 5.83
N GLN A 157 -9.23 -7.62 5.89
CA GLN A 157 -8.84 -8.32 7.12
C GLN A 157 -7.40 -8.82 6.98
N LEU A 158 -6.57 -8.48 7.96
CA LEU A 158 -5.17 -8.83 8.03
C LEU A 158 -4.96 -9.87 9.12
N GLN A 159 -4.16 -10.89 8.82
CA GLN A 159 -3.62 -11.81 9.81
C GLN A 159 -2.12 -11.58 9.94
N TYR A 160 -1.70 -11.23 11.14
CA TYR A 160 -0.31 -10.94 11.46
C TYR A 160 0.19 -11.91 12.53
N GLU A 161 1.28 -12.60 12.25
CA GLU A 161 1.94 -13.47 13.20
C GLU A 161 2.97 -12.68 14.00
N SER A 162 2.70 -12.51 15.29
CA SER A 162 3.43 -11.59 16.16
C SER A 162 4.84 -12.08 16.51
N LEU A 163 5.08 -13.39 16.55
CA LEU A 163 6.37 -13.93 16.94
C LEU A 163 7.39 -13.90 15.79
N THR A 164 6.93 -14.08 14.55
CA THR A 164 7.77 -13.96 13.35
C THR A 164 7.77 -12.56 12.76
N GLY A 165 6.77 -11.74 13.13
CA GLY A 165 6.63 -10.40 12.59
C GLY A 165 6.17 -10.36 11.14
N SER A 166 5.44 -11.38 10.68
CA SER A 166 5.04 -11.51 9.29
C SER A 166 3.54 -11.44 9.09
N PHE A 167 3.12 -10.85 7.97
CA PHE A 167 1.75 -10.96 7.51
C PHE A 167 1.52 -12.35 6.91
N MET A 168 0.50 -13.05 7.40
CA MET A 168 0.18 -14.39 6.95
C MET A 168 -0.84 -14.40 5.82
N ASN A 169 -1.93 -13.67 6.04
CA ASN A 169 -3.03 -13.62 5.10
C ASN A 169 -3.61 -12.22 5.02
N ILE A 170 -4.11 -11.89 3.84
CA ILE A 170 -4.88 -10.67 3.57
C ILE A 170 -6.16 -11.11 2.87
N TYR A 171 -7.29 -10.88 3.51
CA TYR A 171 -8.61 -11.16 2.97
C TYR A 171 -9.29 -9.85 2.60
N ILE A 172 -9.94 -9.83 1.43
CA ILE A 172 -10.73 -8.70 0.97
C ILE A 172 -12.16 -9.16 0.79
N PHE A 173 -13.06 -8.54 1.52
CA PHE A 173 -14.50 -8.82 1.48
C PHE A 173 -15.23 -7.64 0.82
N PHE A 174 -16.26 -7.99 0.04
CA PHE A 174 -17.06 -7.03 -0.73
C PHE A 174 -18.51 -7.06 -0.28
#